data_489d1138af14849a7c65f53492014f10
#
_entry.id   489d1138af14849a7c65f53492014f10
#
_cell.length_a   1.000
_cell.length_b   1.000
_cell.length_c   1.000
_cell.angle_alpha   90.00
_cell.angle_beta   90.00
_cell.angle_gamma   90.00
#
_symmetry.space_group_name_H-M   'P 1'
#
loop_
_entity.id
_entity.type
_entity.pdbx_description
1 polymer ?
#
loop_
_entity_poly.entity_id
_entity_poly.type
_entity_poly.pdbx_seq_one_letter_code
_entity_poly.pdbx_strand_id
1 'polypeptide(L)'
;RMTFCISSQVGCALKCAFCATGAMGFARNLSVSEIAGQVRELALLDPPVRATNIVFMGMGEPLMNWKAVEHVLTVLNDPKGFGIGARHITVSTVGVLPGIVALGKRKEQFRLALSIHAPSDALRGELMPVNIKYPLADVIQAAAEFDRRVTFEYVMLGGVNDKPEHADHLAKLARDCGAFMNLIPLHPGGALGFTPTPAKQ
;
A
#
# COMPACT_ATOMS: atom_id res chain seq x y z
N ARG A 1 -9.50 -3.10 -17.70
CA ARG A 1 -9.77 -2.82 -16.27
C ARG A 1 -9.31 -1.41 -15.98
N MET A 2 -10.14 -0.64 -15.27
CA MET A 2 -9.84 0.72 -14.84
C MET A 2 -9.57 0.70 -13.35
N THR A 3 -8.34 0.98 -12.95
CA THR A 3 -7.92 1.01 -11.54
C THR A 3 -7.68 2.45 -11.12
N PHE A 4 -8.36 2.89 -10.05
CA PHE A 4 -8.12 4.20 -9.46
C PHE A 4 -7.20 4.06 -8.26
N CYS A 5 -6.13 4.85 -8.27
CA CYS A 5 -5.23 5.01 -7.14
C CYS A 5 -5.67 6.24 -6.35
N ILE A 6 -6.09 6.04 -5.10
CA ILE A 6 -6.63 7.10 -4.25
C ILE A 6 -5.76 7.36 -3.03
N SER A 7 -5.77 8.61 -2.58
CA SER A 7 -5.02 9.11 -1.42
C SER A 7 -5.87 9.04 -0.17
N SER A 8 -5.23 8.84 0.98
CA SER A 8 -5.87 8.82 2.31
C SER A 8 -5.46 9.99 3.21
N GLN A 9 -4.38 10.70 2.85
CA GLN A 9 -3.83 11.82 3.59
C GLN A 9 -3.31 12.89 2.63
N VAL A 10 -3.07 14.09 3.12
CA VAL A 10 -2.29 15.14 2.47
C VAL A 10 -0.87 15.01 2.98
N GLY A 11 0.04 14.48 2.14
CA GLY A 11 1.38 14.09 2.55
C GLY A 11 1.42 12.77 3.35
N CYS A 12 2.56 12.48 4.00
CA CYS A 12 2.75 11.27 4.80
C CYS A 12 3.79 11.51 5.91
N ALA A 13 3.48 11.04 7.13
CA ALA A 13 4.37 11.20 8.29
C ALA A 13 5.51 10.14 8.36
N LEU A 14 5.45 9.10 7.53
CA LEU A 14 6.30 7.91 7.69
C LEU A 14 7.72 8.08 7.14
N LYS A 15 7.96 9.08 6.28
CA LYS A 15 9.29 9.47 5.78
C LYS A 15 10.11 8.31 5.19
N CYS A 16 9.46 7.41 4.43
CA CYS A 16 10.18 6.37 3.69
C CYS A 16 11.18 7.03 2.73
N ALA A 17 12.44 6.58 2.75
CA ALA A 17 13.56 7.25 2.08
C ALA A 17 13.40 7.39 0.55
N PHE A 18 12.68 6.47 -0.08
CA PHE A 18 12.43 6.44 -1.52
C PHE A 18 11.09 7.09 -1.93
N CYS A 19 10.31 7.63 -0.99
CA CYS A 19 8.94 8.08 -1.25
C CYS A 19 8.84 9.60 -1.34
N ALA A 20 8.49 10.12 -2.52
CA ALA A 20 8.30 11.56 -2.73
C ALA A 20 7.24 12.15 -1.78
N THR A 21 6.14 11.44 -1.52
CA THR A 21 5.12 11.87 -0.56
C THR A 21 5.66 11.96 0.86
N GLY A 22 6.55 11.04 1.26
CA GLY A 22 7.22 11.07 2.56
C GLY A 22 8.13 12.30 2.71
N ALA A 23 8.80 12.71 1.63
CA ALA A 23 9.63 13.91 1.60
C ALA A 23 8.83 15.22 1.71
N MET A 24 7.58 15.23 1.27
CA MET A 24 6.67 16.40 1.40
C MET A 24 6.22 16.64 2.86
N GLY A 25 6.39 15.67 3.75
CA GLY A 25 5.86 15.71 5.11
C GLY A 25 4.36 15.42 5.18
N PHE A 26 3.78 15.59 6.37
CA PHE A 26 2.37 15.31 6.67
C PHE A 26 1.64 16.62 7.03
N ALA A 27 0.55 16.90 6.35
CA ALA A 27 -0.31 18.03 6.67
C ALA A 27 -1.53 17.60 7.47
N ARG A 28 -2.35 16.66 6.94
CA ARG A 28 -3.57 16.17 7.61
C ARG A 28 -4.10 14.88 7.01
N ASN A 29 -4.99 14.24 7.74
CA ASN A 29 -5.84 13.18 7.21
C ASN A 29 -6.88 13.75 6.24
N LEU A 30 -7.23 12.98 5.22
CA LEU A 30 -8.41 13.25 4.39
C LEU A 30 -9.67 12.76 5.09
N SER A 31 -10.76 13.49 4.92
CA SER A 31 -12.10 13.09 5.37
C SER A 31 -12.68 12.00 4.46
N VAL A 32 -13.76 11.37 4.92
CA VAL A 32 -14.52 10.37 4.13
C VAL A 32 -14.95 10.94 2.77
N SER A 33 -15.49 12.17 2.77
CA SER A 33 -15.96 12.84 1.56
C SER A 33 -14.83 13.17 0.59
N GLU A 34 -13.65 13.55 1.08
CA GLU A 34 -12.48 13.82 0.25
C GLU A 34 -11.92 12.54 -0.39
N ILE A 35 -11.86 11.45 0.37
CA ILE A 35 -11.37 10.17 -0.17
C ILE A 35 -12.36 9.61 -1.20
N ALA A 36 -13.65 9.51 -0.87
CA ALA A 36 -14.69 9.06 -1.80
C ALA A 36 -14.88 10.01 -2.98
N GLY A 37 -14.66 11.30 -2.76
CA GLY A 37 -14.71 12.35 -3.78
C GLY A 37 -13.74 12.12 -4.92
N GLN A 38 -12.54 11.56 -4.68
CA GLN A 38 -11.59 11.23 -5.73
C GLN A 38 -12.21 10.26 -6.76
N VAL A 39 -12.98 9.29 -6.31
CA VAL A 39 -13.66 8.32 -7.17
C VAL A 39 -14.86 8.97 -7.87
N ARG A 40 -15.62 9.80 -7.15
CA ARG A 40 -16.78 10.50 -7.69
C ARG A 40 -16.39 11.46 -8.82
N GLU A 41 -15.34 12.26 -8.62
CA GLU A 41 -14.91 13.24 -9.63
C GLU A 41 -14.55 12.58 -10.96
N LEU A 42 -13.88 11.42 -10.91
CA LEU A 42 -13.56 10.66 -12.13
C LEU A 42 -14.81 10.08 -12.81
N ALA A 43 -15.84 9.72 -12.02
CA ALA A 43 -17.11 9.24 -12.57
C ALA A 43 -17.96 10.37 -13.19
N LEU A 44 -17.68 11.63 -12.86
CA LEU A 44 -18.36 12.83 -13.37
C LEU A 44 -17.67 13.43 -14.61
N LEU A 45 -16.53 12.88 -15.05
CA LEU A 45 -15.87 13.33 -16.26
C LEU A 45 -16.75 13.09 -17.51
N ASP A 46 -16.47 13.80 -18.58
CA ASP A 46 -17.08 13.61 -19.90
C ASP A 46 -16.02 13.20 -20.93
N PRO A 47 -16.04 11.96 -21.43
CA PRO A 47 -16.91 10.83 -21.02
C PRO A 47 -16.61 10.32 -19.60
N PRO A 48 -17.62 9.76 -18.89
CA PRO A 48 -17.46 9.30 -17.52
C PRO A 48 -16.52 8.09 -17.43
N VAL A 49 -15.61 8.11 -16.42
CA VAL A 49 -14.70 7.02 -16.18
C VAL A 49 -15.13 6.25 -14.93
N ARG A 50 -15.48 4.97 -15.10
CA ARG A 50 -15.91 4.11 -14.00
C ARG A 50 -14.76 3.23 -13.50
N ALA A 51 -14.50 3.29 -12.21
CA ALA A 51 -13.56 2.40 -11.55
C ALA A 51 -14.07 0.95 -11.57
N THR A 52 -13.22 0.03 -11.99
CA THR A 52 -13.42 -1.41 -11.77
C THR A 52 -12.64 -1.90 -10.56
N ASN A 53 -11.59 -1.21 -10.20
CA ASN A 53 -10.72 -1.51 -9.07
C ASN A 53 -10.31 -0.22 -8.35
N ILE A 54 -10.12 -0.31 -7.04
CA ILE A 54 -9.58 0.78 -6.21
C ILE A 54 -8.33 0.27 -5.49
N VAL A 55 -7.28 1.09 -5.45
CA VAL A 55 -6.10 0.86 -4.63
C VAL A 55 -5.80 2.10 -3.78
N PHE A 56 -5.65 1.90 -2.47
CA PHE A 56 -5.20 2.95 -1.55
C PHE A 56 -3.68 3.00 -1.57
N MET A 57 -3.11 3.47 -2.69
CA MET A 57 -1.67 3.54 -2.96
C MET A 57 -1.23 4.96 -3.35
N GLY A 58 -2.11 5.95 -3.19
CA GLY A 58 -1.81 7.36 -3.36
C GLY A 58 -1.05 7.93 -2.16
N MET A 59 -1.28 9.21 -1.84
CA MET A 59 -0.62 9.87 -0.73
C MET A 59 -1.15 9.38 0.62
N GLY A 60 -0.21 9.14 1.55
CA GLY A 60 -0.48 8.80 2.94
C GLY A 60 -0.45 7.30 3.26
N GLU A 61 -0.56 7.01 4.56
CA GLU A 61 -0.71 5.66 5.10
C GLU A 61 -2.20 5.43 5.47
N PRO A 62 -2.92 4.59 4.71
CA PRO A 62 -4.36 4.42 4.94
C PRO A 62 -4.73 3.97 6.34
N LEU A 63 -3.92 3.08 6.93
CA LEU A 63 -4.22 2.54 8.26
C LEU A 63 -3.90 3.51 9.40
N MET A 64 -3.19 4.62 9.13
CA MET A 64 -3.08 5.74 10.07
C MET A 64 -4.29 6.68 10.01
N ASN A 65 -5.10 6.59 8.96
CA ASN A 65 -6.39 7.27 8.83
C ASN A 65 -7.57 6.27 8.86
N TRP A 66 -7.44 5.21 9.64
CA TRP A 66 -8.35 4.06 9.64
C TRP A 66 -9.81 4.47 9.77
N LYS A 67 -10.14 5.39 10.69
CA LYS A 67 -11.53 5.83 10.92
C LYS A 67 -12.21 6.33 9.63
N ALA A 68 -11.52 7.12 8.82
CA ALA A 68 -12.10 7.59 7.55
C ALA A 68 -12.06 6.48 6.48
N VAL A 69 -10.95 5.75 6.38
CA VAL A 69 -10.78 4.66 5.40
C VAL A 69 -11.82 3.57 5.60
N GLU A 70 -12.11 3.17 6.83
CA GLU A 70 -13.14 2.16 7.13
C GLU A 70 -14.52 2.56 6.60
N HIS A 71 -14.93 3.82 6.79
CA HIS A 71 -16.18 4.33 6.25
C HIS A 71 -16.17 4.39 4.72
N VAL A 72 -15.05 4.81 4.13
CA VAL A 72 -14.88 4.82 2.67
C VAL A 72 -14.99 3.43 2.07
N LEU A 73 -14.38 2.41 2.70
CA LEU A 73 -14.51 1.02 2.27
C LEU A 73 -15.98 0.58 2.22
N THR A 74 -16.78 0.98 3.21
CA THR A 74 -18.22 0.72 3.22
C THR A 74 -18.91 1.42 2.06
N VAL A 75 -18.69 2.72 1.86
CA VAL A 75 -19.31 3.51 0.78
C VAL A 75 -18.93 2.99 -0.61
N LEU A 76 -17.66 2.64 -0.81
CA LEU A 76 -17.19 2.10 -2.08
C LEU A 76 -17.80 0.72 -2.40
N ASN A 77 -18.03 -0.09 -1.38
CA ASN A 77 -18.55 -1.45 -1.56
C ASN A 77 -20.09 -1.51 -1.56
N ASP A 78 -20.77 -0.51 -1.02
CA ASP A 78 -22.24 -0.49 -0.95
C ASP A 78 -22.84 -0.51 -2.38
N PRO A 79 -23.75 -1.47 -2.69
CA PRO A 79 -24.46 -1.50 -3.98
C PRO A 79 -25.29 -0.23 -4.29
N LYS A 80 -25.73 0.48 -3.25
CA LYS A 80 -26.41 1.77 -3.39
C LYS A 80 -25.45 2.96 -3.51
N GLY A 81 -24.16 2.73 -3.25
CA GLY A 81 -23.07 3.68 -3.42
C GLY A 81 -22.34 3.47 -4.75
N PHE A 82 -21.03 3.19 -4.67
CA PHE A 82 -20.25 2.94 -5.88
C PHE A 82 -20.36 1.51 -6.42
N GLY A 83 -20.82 0.55 -5.61
CA GLY A 83 -21.03 -0.85 -6.00
C GLY A 83 -19.75 -1.62 -6.39
N ILE A 84 -18.59 -1.19 -5.90
CA ILE A 84 -17.31 -1.84 -6.22
C ILE A 84 -17.14 -3.06 -5.32
N GLY A 85 -17.06 -4.25 -5.91
CA GLY A 85 -16.91 -5.49 -5.15
C GLY A 85 -15.65 -5.47 -4.27
N ALA A 86 -15.76 -5.96 -3.02
CA ALA A 86 -14.68 -5.88 -2.03
C ALA A 86 -13.35 -6.48 -2.53
N ARG A 87 -13.37 -7.56 -3.32
CA ARG A 87 -12.19 -8.17 -3.95
C ARG A 87 -11.50 -7.28 -4.99
N HIS A 88 -12.11 -6.17 -5.35
CA HIS A 88 -11.57 -5.15 -6.26
C HIS A 88 -11.05 -3.92 -5.53
N ILE A 89 -11.07 -3.94 -4.19
CA ILE A 89 -10.55 -2.86 -3.35
C ILE A 89 -9.35 -3.41 -2.57
N THR A 90 -8.20 -2.76 -2.75
CA THR A 90 -6.95 -3.10 -2.06
C THR A 90 -6.53 -1.97 -1.14
N VAL A 91 -6.31 -2.28 0.12
CA VAL A 91 -5.72 -1.37 1.10
C VAL A 91 -4.24 -1.67 1.18
N SER A 92 -3.41 -0.68 0.86
CA SER A 92 -1.96 -0.79 1.00
C SER A 92 -1.51 -0.20 2.32
N THR A 93 -0.52 -0.80 2.95
CA THR A 93 0.06 -0.31 4.21
C THR A 93 1.52 -0.69 4.32
N VAL A 94 2.28 0.13 5.04
CA VAL A 94 3.66 -0.22 5.44
C VAL A 94 3.71 -1.23 6.60
N GLY A 95 2.56 -1.69 7.09
CA GLY A 95 2.49 -2.65 8.20
C GLY A 95 2.05 -2.02 9.52
N VAL A 96 1.08 -1.12 9.51
CA VAL A 96 0.46 -0.57 10.72
C VAL A 96 -0.41 -1.66 11.36
N LEU A 97 0.17 -2.43 12.29
CA LEU A 97 -0.42 -3.66 12.86
C LEU A 97 -1.86 -3.49 13.38
N PRO A 98 -2.20 -2.45 14.18
CA PRO A 98 -3.57 -2.28 14.65
C PRO A 98 -4.58 -2.12 13.50
N GLY A 99 -4.16 -1.47 12.41
CA GLY A 99 -4.99 -1.28 11.22
C GLY A 99 -5.16 -2.57 10.41
N ILE A 100 -4.11 -3.40 10.30
CA ILE A 100 -4.19 -4.73 9.65
C ILE A 100 -5.20 -5.60 10.40
N VAL A 101 -5.12 -5.65 11.72
CA VAL A 101 -6.07 -6.41 12.57
C VAL A 101 -7.49 -5.88 12.39
N ALA A 102 -7.68 -4.55 12.35
CA ALA A 102 -8.99 -3.94 12.15
C ALA A 102 -9.57 -4.26 10.76
N LEU A 103 -8.75 -4.20 9.72
CA LEU A 103 -9.14 -4.60 8.36
C LEU A 103 -9.48 -6.09 8.29
N GLY A 104 -8.72 -6.95 8.98
CA GLY A 104 -8.94 -8.40 9.07
C GLY A 104 -10.28 -8.75 9.72
N LYS A 105 -10.78 -7.97 10.66
CA LYS A 105 -12.08 -8.16 11.32
C LYS A 105 -13.29 -7.83 10.43
N ARG A 106 -13.08 -7.16 9.29
CA ARG A 106 -14.14 -6.88 8.33
C ARG A 106 -14.64 -8.17 7.70
N LYS A 107 -15.94 -8.29 7.45
CA LYS A 107 -16.56 -9.48 6.81
C LYS A 107 -16.34 -9.51 5.30
N GLU A 108 -16.15 -8.34 4.72
CA GLU A 108 -15.95 -8.17 3.27
C GLU A 108 -14.54 -8.61 2.87
N GLN A 109 -14.41 -9.10 1.64
CA GLN A 109 -13.18 -9.66 1.08
C GLN A 109 -12.22 -8.60 0.52
N PHE A 110 -11.98 -7.50 1.28
CA PHE A 110 -10.97 -6.51 0.91
C PHE A 110 -9.58 -7.15 0.87
N ARG A 111 -8.73 -6.67 -0.03
CA ARG A 111 -7.36 -7.18 -0.20
C ARG A 111 -6.38 -6.32 0.59
N LEU A 112 -5.30 -6.96 1.05
CA LEU A 112 -4.20 -6.30 1.72
C LEU A 112 -2.98 -6.27 0.80
N ALA A 113 -2.35 -5.09 0.66
CA ALA A 113 -1.03 -4.95 0.07
C ALA A 113 -0.06 -4.46 1.16
N LEU A 114 1.06 -5.14 1.33
CA LEU A 114 2.09 -4.78 2.30
C LEU A 114 3.31 -4.21 1.59
N SER A 115 3.60 -2.96 1.85
CA SER A 115 4.81 -2.26 1.42
C SER A 115 5.98 -2.72 2.28
N ILE A 116 6.66 -3.81 1.88
CA ILE A 116 7.78 -4.36 2.63
C ILE A 116 9.13 -3.76 2.21
N HIS A 117 9.37 -3.62 0.91
CA HIS A 117 10.51 -2.96 0.23
C HIS A 117 11.92 -3.38 0.69
N ALA A 118 12.03 -4.30 1.64
CA ALA A 118 13.29 -4.89 2.09
C ALA A 118 13.07 -6.31 2.63
N PRO A 119 14.07 -7.22 2.46
CA PRO A 119 13.96 -8.60 2.91
C PRO A 119 14.41 -8.82 4.36
N SER A 120 14.90 -7.78 5.04
CA SER A 120 15.41 -7.84 6.42
C SER A 120 15.06 -6.59 7.21
N ASP A 121 15.01 -6.71 8.55
CA ASP A 121 14.74 -5.57 9.45
C ASP A 121 15.81 -4.49 9.34
N ALA A 122 17.09 -4.87 9.18
CA ALA A 122 18.17 -3.90 9.07
C ALA A 122 17.95 -2.98 7.86
N LEU A 123 17.83 -3.55 6.65
CA LEU A 123 17.60 -2.77 5.44
C LEU A 123 16.25 -2.05 5.45
N ARG A 124 15.21 -2.71 6.00
CA ARG A 124 13.90 -2.09 6.10
C ARG A 124 13.90 -0.88 7.03
N GLY A 125 14.65 -0.94 8.14
CA GLY A 125 14.82 0.18 9.07
C GLY A 125 15.51 1.39 8.43
N GLU A 126 16.48 1.16 7.55
CA GLU A 126 17.15 2.22 6.79
C GLU A 126 16.21 2.90 5.77
N LEU A 127 15.39 2.11 5.08
CA LEU A 127 14.47 2.59 4.05
C LEU A 127 13.15 3.13 4.61
N MET A 128 12.69 2.58 5.71
CA MET A 128 11.36 2.83 6.27
C MET A 128 11.44 2.97 7.79
N PRO A 129 11.54 4.19 8.35
CA PRO A 129 11.69 4.42 9.79
C PRO A 129 10.58 3.79 10.65
N VAL A 130 9.40 3.55 10.08
CA VAL A 130 8.27 2.87 10.73
C VAL A 130 8.62 1.44 11.20
N ASN A 131 9.67 0.83 10.64
CA ASN A 131 10.15 -0.50 11.05
C ASN A 131 10.56 -0.58 12.51
N ILE A 132 11.01 0.53 13.11
CA ILE A 132 11.31 0.62 14.54
C ILE A 132 10.09 0.30 15.38
N LYS A 133 8.91 0.76 14.95
CA LYS A 133 7.64 0.55 15.65
C LYS A 133 6.96 -0.77 15.27
N TYR A 134 7.08 -1.16 14.02
CA TYR A 134 6.46 -2.36 13.44
C TYR A 134 7.54 -3.17 12.70
N PRO A 135 8.31 -4.01 13.43
CA PRO A 135 9.36 -4.85 12.85
C PRO A 135 8.82 -5.76 11.75
N LEU A 136 9.67 -6.11 10.80
CA LEU A 136 9.29 -6.93 9.64
C LEU A 136 8.67 -8.26 10.07
N ALA A 137 9.22 -8.92 11.09
CA ALA A 137 8.71 -10.20 11.59
C ALA A 137 7.24 -10.10 12.04
N ASP A 138 6.89 -9.05 12.79
CA ASP A 138 5.52 -8.83 13.28
C ASP A 138 4.57 -8.51 12.11
N VAL A 139 5.04 -7.75 11.14
CA VAL A 139 4.26 -7.43 9.92
C VAL A 139 4.01 -8.68 9.09
N ILE A 140 5.01 -9.56 8.95
CA ILE A 140 4.88 -10.84 8.24
C ILE A 140 3.93 -11.78 8.97
N GLN A 141 4.00 -11.84 10.31
CA GLN A 141 3.07 -12.63 11.10
C GLN A 141 1.63 -12.14 10.91
N ALA A 142 1.38 -10.83 10.98
CA ALA A 142 0.06 -10.26 10.73
C ALA A 142 -0.45 -10.52 9.30
N ALA A 143 0.46 -10.60 8.33
CA ALA A 143 0.13 -10.99 6.96
C ALA A 143 -0.29 -12.46 6.85
N ALA A 144 0.39 -13.35 7.54
CA ALA A 144 0.07 -14.78 7.57
C ALA A 144 -1.29 -15.06 8.25
N GLU A 145 -1.64 -14.24 9.25
CA GLU A 145 -2.93 -14.33 9.94
C GLU A 145 -4.10 -13.69 9.16
N PHE A 146 -3.80 -12.93 8.11
CA PHE A 146 -4.81 -12.29 7.28
C PHE A 146 -5.43 -13.32 6.31
N ASP A 147 -6.66 -13.74 6.56
CA ASP A 147 -7.37 -14.85 5.90
C ASP A 147 -7.74 -14.63 4.42
N ARG A 148 -7.25 -13.55 3.81
CA ARG A 148 -7.54 -13.15 2.43
C ARG A 148 -6.25 -12.92 1.67
N ARG A 149 -6.40 -12.58 0.39
CA ARG A 149 -5.26 -12.34 -0.49
C ARG A 149 -4.38 -11.21 0.03
N VAL A 150 -3.11 -11.53 0.25
CA VAL A 150 -2.03 -10.57 0.56
C VAL A 150 -1.12 -10.44 -0.65
N THR A 151 -0.66 -9.22 -0.93
CA THR A 151 0.38 -8.94 -1.92
C THR A 151 1.49 -8.15 -1.23
N PHE A 152 2.73 -8.54 -1.44
CA PHE A 152 3.91 -7.78 -1.03
C PHE A 152 4.30 -6.82 -2.15
N GLU A 153 4.36 -5.55 -1.84
CA GLU A 153 4.84 -4.50 -2.73
C GLU A 153 6.33 -4.25 -2.46
N TYR A 154 7.13 -4.31 -3.52
CA TYR A 154 8.58 -4.19 -3.42
C TYR A 154 9.11 -3.28 -4.51
N VAL A 155 9.51 -2.05 -4.14
CA VAL A 155 10.17 -1.13 -5.05
C VAL A 155 11.63 -1.57 -5.25
N MET A 156 12.06 -1.66 -6.50
CA MET A 156 13.42 -2.08 -6.88
C MET A 156 14.34 -0.86 -6.89
N LEU A 157 15.28 -0.82 -5.93
CA LEU A 157 16.26 0.26 -5.75
C LEU A 157 17.64 -0.26 -6.13
N GLY A 158 18.18 0.23 -7.25
CA GLY A 158 19.44 -0.24 -7.84
C GLY A 158 20.61 -0.20 -6.86
N GLY A 159 21.26 -1.35 -6.67
CA GLY A 159 22.40 -1.53 -5.75
C GLY A 159 22.05 -1.54 -4.27
N VAL A 160 20.79 -1.35 -3.89
CA VAL A 160 20.33 -1.27 -2.50
C VAL A 160 19.61 -2.54 -2.07
N ASN A 161 18.49 -2.85 -2.72
CA ASN A 161 17.61 -3.96 -2.33
C ASN A 161 17.36 -4.97 -3.46
N ASP A 162 18.10 -4.91 -4.55
CA ASP A 162 17.91 -5.67 -5.78
C ASP A 162 18.91 -6.81 -6.01
N LYS A 163 19.68 -7.20 -4.98
CA LYS A 163 20.65 -8.30 -5.06
C LYS A 163 19.97 -9.67 -5.10
N PRO A 164 20.60 -10.70 -5.72
CA PRO A 164 20.02 -12.07 -5.76
C PRO A 164 19.66 -12.64 -4.39
N GLU A 165 20.51 -12.45 -3.38
CA GLU A 165 20.22 -12.88 -2.01
C GLU A 165 18.97 -12.23 -1.41
N HIS A 166 18.63 -11.00 -1.84
CA HIS A 166 17.38 -10.35 -1.43
C HIS A 166 16.17 -11.05 -2.05
N ALA A 167 16.28 -11.51 -3.29
CA ALA A 167 15.20 -12.24 -3.95
C ALA A 167 14.90 -13.58 -3.25
N ASP A 168 15.95 -14.31 -2.81
CA ASP A 168 15.79 -15.57 -2.08
C ASP A 168 15.08 -15.36 -0.74
N HIS A 169 15.46 -14.34 0.01
CA HIS A 169 14.81 -13.99 1.28
C HIS A 169 13.35 -13.58 1.07
N LEU A 170 13.07 -12.75 0.07
CA LEU A 170 11.73 -12.32 -0.28
C LEU A 170 10.84 -13.50 -0.68
N ALA A 171 11.37 -14.41 -1.51
CA ALA A 171 10.65 -15.61 -1.93
C ALA A 171 10.29 -16.50 -0.73
N LYS A 172 11.16 -16.58 0.28
CA LYS A 172 10.87 -17.29 1.53
C LYS A 172 9.74 -16.59 2.29
N LEU A 173 9.85 -15.27 2.55
CA LEU A 173 8.82 -14.51 3.26
C LEU A 173 7.45 -14.62 2.57
N ALA A 174 7.41 -14.53 1.24
CA ALA A 174 6.18 -14.64 0.47
C ALA A 174 5.56 -16.03 0.57
N ARG A 175 6.37 -17.10 0.52
CA ARG A 175 5.88 -18.48 0.69
C ARG A 175 5.33 -18.72 2.09
N ASP A 176 6.02 -18.25 3.12
CA ASP A 176 5.62 -18.43 4.53
C ASP A 176 4.24 -17.79 4.82
N CYS A 177 3.87 -16.73 4.08
CA CYS A 177 2.57 -16.05 4.22
C CYS A 177 1.55 -16.41 3.12
N GLY A 178 1.92 -17.21 2.12
CA GLY A 178 1.07 -17.41 0.92
C GLY A 178 0.83 -16.13 0.14
N ALA A 179 1.72 -15.13 0.24
CA ALA A 179 1.58 -13.83 -0.39
C ALA A 179 2.04 -13.83 -1.85
N PHE A 180 1.42 -12.97 -2.65
CA PHE A 180 1.91 -12.65 -4.00
C PHE A 180 2.97 -11.55 -3.91
N MET A 181 3.94 -11.55 -4.84
CA MET A 181 4.96 -10.51 -4.94
C MET A 181 4.67 -9.59 -6.12
N ASN A 182 4.70 -8.28 -5.87
CA ASN A 182 4.67 -7.26 -6.90
C ASN A 182 5.99 -6.48 -6.87
N LEU A 183 6.82 -6.66 -7.88
CA LEU A 183 8.07 -5.93 -8.06
C LEU A 183 7.79 -4.64 -8.83
N ILE A 184 8.16 -3.51 -8.25
CA ILE A 184 7.85 -2.18 -8.78
C ILE A 184 9.16 -1.53 -9.21
N PRO A 185 9.38 -1.30 -10.52
CA PRO A 185 10.51 -0.51 -10.99
C PRO A 185 10.47 0.90 -10.40
N LEU A 186 11.61 1.39 -9.90
CA LEU A 186 11.69 2.77 -9.43
C LEU A 186 11.53 3.73 -10.60
N HIS A 187 10.62 4.70 -10.46
CA HIS A 187 10.45 5.75 -11.47
C HIS A 187 11.58 6.80 -11.33
N PRO A 188 12.34 7.11 -12.41
CA PRO A 188 13.50 8.00 -12.34
C PRO A 188 13.20 9.40 -11.78
N GLY A 189 12.00 9.93 -12.02
CA GLY A 189 11.59 11.27 -11.55
C GLY A 189 11.23 11.38 -10.08
N GLY A 190 11.17 10.25 -9.34
CA GLY A 190 10.83 10.24 -7.90
C GLY A 190 11.95 9.74 -7.00
N ALA A 191 13.15 9.63 -7.51
CA ALA A 191 14.18 8.75 -6.97
C ALA A 191 14.86 9.22 -5.66
N LEU A 192 14.73 10.47 -5.21
CA LEU A 192 15.30 10.97 -3.94
C LEU A 192 16.72 10.45 -3.67
N GLY A 193 17.58 10.39 -4.71
CA GLY A 193 18.95 9.88 -4.61
C GLY A 193 19.13 8.38 -4.91
N PHE A 194 18.04 7.64 -5.16
CA PHE A 194 18.10 6.25 -5.60
C PHE A 194 18.11 6.12 -7.12
N THR A 195 18.65 5.01 -7.62
CA THR A 195 18.67 4.70 -9.05
C THR A 195 17.76 3.50 -9.34
N PRO A 196 17.15 3.42 -10.54
CA PRO A 196 16.42 2.22 -10.95
C PRO A 196 17.35 1.01 -11.07
N THR A 197 16.83 -0.18 -10.75
CA THR A 197 17.54 -1.44 -11.06
C THR A 197 17.72 -1.60 -12.56
N PRO A 198 18.91 -1.98 -13.05
CA PRO A 198 19.15 -2.23 -14.48
C PRO A 198 18.22 -3.33 -15.03
N ALA A 199 17.72 -3.17 -16.25
CA ALA A 199 16.78 -4.10 -16.87
C ALA A 199 17.30 -5.54 -17.09
N LYS A 200 18.59 -5.77 -16.90
CA LYS A 200 19.24 -7.09 -17.05
C LYS A 200 19.63 -7.76 -15.73
N GLN A 201 19.13 -7.27 -14.63
CA GLN A 201 19.44 -7.83 -13.30
C GLN A 201 18.29 -8.70 -12.79
#